data_4fe15b4b17ffc2f2c28eb4670a68fb8a
#
_entry.id   4fe15b4b17ffc2f2c28eb4670a68fb8a
#
_cell.length_a   1.000
_cell.length_b   1.000
_cell.length_c   1.000
_cell.angle_alpha   90.00
_cell.angle_beta   90.00
_cell.angle_gamma   90.00
#
_symmetry.space_group_name_H-M   'P 1'
#
loop_
_entity.id
_entity.type
_entity.pdbx_description
1 polymer ?
#
loop_
_entity_poly.entity_id
_entity_poly.type
_entity_poly.pdbx_seq_one_letter_code
_entity_poly.pdbx_strand_id
1 'polypeptide(L)'
;MDVTNRKIIFLDVDGVLATPKSIHAYAQEHGGHCPPGAAQLDPECCAVLNKIVEKLNALVVISSTWRKNDNDLAELIRFLSHFTIPIIGTTPLMSISDGRTTLGRQFEIMTWCHDRHVHPDNMLVIDDDSEDLTAYHDRLLQTDGSVGLQEEDIDLAVEIASRKSGYHVPEALKKSWWQFWK
;
A
#
# COMPACT_ATOMS: atom_id res chain seq x y z
N MET A 1 12.91 -12.61 -7.65
CA MET A 1 11.77 -13.35 -7.06
C MET A 1 10.63 -13.27 -8.06
N ASP A 2 10.04 -14.39 -8.44
CA ASP A 2 8.88 -14.41 -9.32
C ASP A 2 7.64 -14.01 -8.52
N VAL A 3 7.01 -12.92 -8.92
CA VAL A 3 5.83 -12.34 -8.25
C VAL A 3 4.54 -12.53 -9.05
N THR A 4 4.62 -13.12 -10.25
CA THR A 4 3.52 -13.14 -11.22
C THR A 4 2.28 -13.89 -10.75
N ASN A 5 2.44 -14.88 -9.87
CA ASN A 5 1.36 -15.71 -9.32
C ASN A 5 1.07 -15.45 -7.82
N ARG A 6 1.65 -14.39 -7.25
CA ARG A 6 1.42 -14.02 -5.85
C ARG A 6 0.45 -12.83 -5.77
N LYS A 7 -0.31 -12.77 -4.70
CA LYS A 7 -1.05 -11.54 -4.38
C LYS A 7 -0.05 -10.46 -3.96
N ILE A 8 -0.24 -9.24 -4.44
CA ILE A 8 0.57 -8.07 -4.12
C ILE A 8 -0.31 -7.05 -3.41
N ILE A 9 0.09 -6.65 -2.22
CA ILE A 9 -0.53 -5.57 -1.47
C ILE A 9 0.29 -4.31 -1.68
N PHE A 10 -0.31 -3.28 -2.27
CA PHE A 10 0.22 -1.91 -2.29
C PHE A 10 -0.26 -1.20 -1.04
N LEU A 11 0.68 -0.86 -0.17
CA LEU A 11 0.40 -0.40 1.18
C LEU A 11 0.74 1.08 1.35
N ASP A 12 -0.24 1.89 1.76
CA ASP A 12 0.02 3.18 2.40
C ASP A 12 0.31 3.00 3.89
N VAL A 13 0.77 4.07 4.53
CA VAL A 13 1.17 4.06 5.95
C VAL A 13 0.33 5.05 6.76
N ASP A 14 0.29 6.31 6.32
CA ASP A 14 -0.52 7.34 6.98
C ASP A 14 -2.00 7.01 6.80
N GLY A 15 -2.80 7.09 7.87
CA GLY A 15 -4.21 6.69 7.83
C GLY A 15 -4.48 5.18 7.73
N VAL A 16 -3.42 4.34 7.63
CA VAL A 16 -3.52 2.87 7.54
C VAL A 16 -2.84 2.19 8.72
N LEU A 17 -1.56 2.47 8.95
CA LEU A 17 -0.76 1.93 10.05
C LEU A 17 -0.35 3.01 11.06
N ALA A 18 -0.26 4.27 10.63
CA ALA A 18 0.01 5.44 11.44
C ALA A 18 -1.22 6.35 11.41
N THR A 19 -1.84 6.59 12.56
CA THR A 19 -3.11 7.30 12.67
C THR A 19 -3.05 8.38 13.75
N PRO A 20 -3.94 9.38 13.73
CA PRO A 20 -4.09 10.30 14.86
C PRO A 20 -4.28 9.59 16.20
N LYS A 21 -4.99 8.44 16.20
CA LYS A 21 -5.19 7.60 17.39
C LYS A 21 -3.86 7.08 17.94
N SER A 22 -3.04 6.46 17.10
CA SER A 22 -1.74 5.87 17.52
C SER A 22 -0.75 6.96 17.94
N ILE A 23 -0.68 8.06 17.21
CA ILE A 23 0.16 9.23 17.53
C ILE A 23 -0.22 9.81 18.90
N HIS A 24 -1.52 9.97 19.15
CA HIS A 24 -2.01 10.49 20.43
C HIS A 24 -1.71 9.53 21.60
N ALA A 25 -1.95 8.24 21.40
CA ALA A 25 -1.66 7.22 22.42
C ALA A 25 -0.17 7.21 22.80
N TYR A 26 0.72 7.21 21.80
CA TYR A 26 2.15 7.30 22.03
C TYR A 26 2.54 8.57 22.81
N ALA A 27 2.00 9.74 22.40
CA ALA A 27 2.28 11.01 23.05
C ALA A 27 1.83 11.01 24.52
N GLN A 28 0.67 10.42 24.84
CA GLN A 28 0.20 10.32 26.22
C GLN A 28 1.15 9.50 27.11
N GLU A 29 1.70 8.42 26.58
CA GLU A 29 2.62 7.54 27.33
C GLU A 29 4.05 8.14 27.46
N HIS A 30 4.45 9.02 26.53
CA HIS A 30 5.81 9.51 26.40
C HIS A 30 5.97 11.02 26.61
N GLY A 31 5.14 11.62 27.48
CA GLY A 31 5.31 13.01 27.90
C GLY A 31 4.78 14.06 26.94
N GLY A 32 3.80 13.72 26.11
CA GLY A 32 3.05 14.65 25.28
C GLY A 32 3.60 14.89 23.86
N HIS A 33 4.60 14.10 23.45
CA HIS A 33 5.20 14.20 22.11
C HIS A 33 5.33 12.82 21.47
N CYS A 34 4.97 12.72 20.19
CA CYS A 34 5.25 11.58 19.33
C CYS A 34 6.24 12.03 18.24
N PRO A 35 7.45 11.49 18.19
CA PRO A 35 8.39 11.80 17.12
C PRO A 35 7.91 11.23 15.79
N PRO A 36 8.35 11.78 14.63
CA PRO A 36 8.10 11.15 13.34
C PRO A 36 8.75 9.76 13.25
N GLY A 37 8.29 8.95 12.31
CA GLY A 37 8.83 7.62 12.06
C GLY A 37 8.09 6.51 12.82
N ALA A 38 8.78 5.43 13.15
CA ALA A 38 8.17 4.19 13.68
C ALA A 38 7.34 4.35 14.97
N ALA A 39 7.58 5.41 15.75
CA ALA A 39 6.79 5.72 16.93
C ALA A 39 5.31 6.04 16.63
N GLN A 40 5.00 6.40 15.40
CA GLN A 40 3.64 6.71 14.95
C GLN A 40 2.83 5.47 14.56
N LEU A 41 3.52 4.34 14.34
CA LEU A 41 2.88 3.10 13.88
C LEU A 41 2.08 2.44 15.00
N ASP A 42 0.86 2.02 14.65
CA ASP A 42 -0.02 1.26 15.55
C ASP A 42 0.31 -0.24 15.44
N PRO A 43 0.77 -0.89 16.53
CA PRO A 43 1.01 -2.33 16.52
C PRO A 43 -0.26 -3.15 16.25
N GLU A 44 -1.46 -2.66 16.62
CA GLU A 44 -2.73 -3.34 16.35
C GLU A 44 -3.02 -3.34 14.84
N CYS A 45 -2.89 -2.20 14.17
CA CYS A 45 -3.03 -2.11 12.71
C CYS A 45 -2.00 -3.00 11.99
N CYS A 46 -0.75 -3.05 12.47
CA CYS A 46 0.27 -3.92 11.89
C CYS A 46 -0.04 -5.42 12.09
N ALA A 47 -0.63 -5.80 13.22
CA ALA A 47 -1.10 -7.17 13.45
C ALA A 47 -2.27 -7.55 12.52
N VAL A 48 -3.19 -6.63 12.26
CA VAL A 48 -4.26 -6.81 11.27
C VAL A 48 -3.68 -6.98 9.87
N LEU A 49 -2.75 -6.11 9.47
CA LEU A 49 -2.04 -6.25 8.19
C LEU A 49 -1.38 -7.63 8.05
N ASN A 50 -0.71 -8.11 9.11
CA ASN A 50 -0.09 -9.44 9.08
C ASN A 50 -1.13 -10.54 8.80
N LYS A 51 -2.29 -10.51 9.47
CA LYS A 51 -3.38 -11.47 9.23
C LYS A 51 -3.88 -11.43 7.77
N ILE A 52 -4.00 -10.23 7.18
CA ILE A 52 -4.37 -10.07 5.77
C ILE A 52 -3.29 -10.70 4.87
N VAL A 53 -2.01 -10.39 5.12
CA VAL A 53 -0.87 -10.94 4.38
C VAL A 53 -0.85 -12.46 4.43
N GLU A 54 -1.05 -13.06 5.60
CA GLU A 54 -1.09 -14.51 5.79
C GLU A 54 -2.27 -15.16 5.04
N LYS A 55 -3.49 -14.63 5.22
CA LYS A 55 -4.69 -15.16 4.54
C LYS A 55 -4.58 -15.13 3.02
N LEU A 56 -3.98 -14.07 2.46
CA LEU A 56 -3.79 -13.91 1.01
C LEU A 56 -2.50 -14.56 0.49
N ASN A 57 -1.62 -15.04 1.36
CA ASN A 57 -0.25 -15.41 1.01
C ASN A 57 0.42 -14.33 0.16
N ALA A 58 0.28 -13.08 0.58
CA ALA A 58 0.63 -11.90 -0.20
C ALA A 58 2.08 -11.46 0.04
N LEU A 59 2.59 -10.63 -0.88
CA LEU A 59 3.80 -9.84 -0.75
C LEU A 59 3.40 -8.37 -0.65
N VAL A 60 4.19 -7.56 0.05
CA VAL A 60 3.87 -6.14 0.29
C VAL A 60 4.83 -5.24 -0.45
N VAL A 61 4.28 -4.22 -1.09
CA VAL A 61 4.99 -3.11 -1.75
C VAL A 61 4.57 -1.81 -1.09
N ILE A 62 5.52 -1.06 -0.56
CA ILE A 62 5.22 0.23 0.07
C ILE A 62 4.87 1.25 -1.00
N SER A 63 3.67 1.83 -0.89
CA SER A 63 3.12 2.87 -1.79
C SER A 63 2.79 4.14 -1.02
N SER A 64 3.59 4.47 -0.02
CA SER A 64 3.43 5.60 0.88
C SER A 64 4.44 6.71 0.60
N THR A 65 4.13 7.92 1.07
CA THR A 65 5.09 9.04 1.08
C THR A 65 6.32 8.77 1.94
N TRP A 66 6.24 7.85 2.89
CA TRP A 66 7.38 7.42 3.73
C TRP A 66 8.58 6.91 2.92
N ARG A 67 8.36 6.40 1.70
CA ARG A 67 9.47 5.98 0.81
C ARG A 67 10.32 7.12 0.24
N LYS A 68 9.88 8.39 0.43
CA LYS A 68 10.64 9.57 0.00
C LYS A 68 11.82 9.88 0.93
N ASN A 69 11.83 9.31 2.14
CA ASN A 69 12.88 9.46 3.13
C ASN A 69 13.44 8.08 3.48
N ASP A 70 14.72 7.88 3.22
CA ASP A 70 15.39 6.58 3.44
C ASP A 70 15.36 6.15 4.91
N ASN A 71 15.42 7.09 5.86
CA ASN A 71 15.36 6.77 7.28
C ASN A 71 13.96 6.30 7.69
N ASP A 72 12.91 7.01 7.26
CA ASP A 72 11.53 6.64 7.56
C ASP A 72 11.19 5.28 6.94
N LEU A 73 11.61 5.05 5.71
CA LEU A 73 11.45 3.75 5.04
C LEU A 73 12.19 2.61 5.78
N ALA A 74 13.43 2.86 6.20
CA ALA A 74 14.21 1.86 6.92
C ALA A 74 13.60 1.53 8.29
N GLU A 75 13.08 2.54 9.01
CA GLU A 75 12.38 2.35 10.27
C GLU A 75 11.07 1.57 10.09
N LEU A 76 10.29 1.90 9.05
CA LEU A 76 9.07 1.18 8.70
C LEU A 76 9.36 -0.29 8.42
N ILE A 77 10.33 -0.59 7.54
CA ILE A 77 10.70 -1.96 7.19
C ILE A 77 11.15 -2.73 8.44
N ARG A 78 11.99 -2.11 9.28
CA ARG A 78 12.45 -2.72 10.53
C ARG A 78 11.28 -3.01 11.47
N PHE A 79 10.34 -2.08 11.64
CA PHE A 79 9.17 -2.27 12.49
C PHE A 79 8.28 -3.41 11.97
N LEU A 80 7.95 -3.40 10.68
CA LEU A 80 7.10 -4.41 10.07
C LEU A 80 7.75 -5.81 10.02
N SER A 81 9.09 -5.89 10.09
CA SER A 81 9.79 -7.18 10.18
C SER A 81 9.47 -7.97 11.45
N HIS A 82 9.08 -7.29 12.56
CA HIS A 82 8.63 -7.95 13.78
C HIS A 82 7.29 -8.69 13.61
N PHE A 83 6.51 -8.31 12.59
CA PHE A 83 5.24 -8.94 12.23
C PHE A 83 5.38 -9.94 11.08
N THR A 84 6.63 -10.27 10.65
CA THR A 84 6.91 -11.20 9.55
C THR A 84 6.28 -10.80 8.20
N ILE A 85 5.98 -9.50 8.01
CA ILE A 85 5.40 -8.96 6.77
C ILE A 85 6.45 -8.94 5.65
N PRO A 86 6.25 -9.64 4.52
CA PRO A 86 7.23 -9.77 3.46
C PRO A 86 7.23 -8.55 2.54
N ILE A 87 7.98 -7.51 2.89
CA ILE A 87 8.15 -6.33 2.05
C ILE A 87 9.16 -6.63 0.94
N ILE A 88 8.76 -6.45 -0.31
CA ILE A 88 9.58 -6.75 -1.50
C ILE A 88 10.06 -5.50 -2.25
N GLY A 89 9.71 -4.32 -1.79
CA GLY A 89 10.15 -3.05 -2.35
C GLY A 89 9.12 -1.94 -2.20
N THR A 90 9.30 -0.91 -3.02
CA THR A 90 8.46 0.29 -3.05
C THR A 90 7.94 0.55 -4.46
N THR A 91 6.85 1.30 -4.61
CA THR A 91 6.48 1.90 -5.90
C THR A 91 7.48 2.98 -6.30
N PRO A 92 7.72 3.21 -7.61
CA PRO A 92 8.58 4.30 -8.06
C PRO A 92 8.01 5.67 -7.65
N LEU A 93 8.86 6.65 -7.46
CA LEU A 93 8.44 8.05 -7.37
C LEU A 93 8.39 8.61 -8.79
N MET A 94 7.22 9.00 -9.23
CA MET A 94 7.03 9.51 -10.58
C MET A 94 6.74 11.02 -10.56
N SER A 95 7.47 11.77 -11.37
CA SER A 95 7.21 13.19 -11.63
C SER A 95 7.09 13.44 -13.14
N ILE A 96 6.29 14.42 -13.52
CA ILE A 96 6.29 14.91 -14.91
C ILE A 96 7.63 15.60 -15.18
N SER A 97 8.02 15.68 -16.45
CA SER A 97 9.31 16.23 -16.89
C SER A 97 9.59 17.68 -16.46
N ASP A 98 8.59 18.41 -15.94
CA ASP A 98 8.75 19.73 -15.34
C ASP A 98 9.36 19.69 -13.92
N GLY A 99 9.51 18.49 -13.34
CA GLY A 99 10.07 18.26 -12.01
C GLY A 99 9.22 18.80 -10.85
N ARG A 100 8.04 19.35 -11.13
CA ARG A 100 7.17 20.01 -10.13
C ARG A 100 5.87 19.28 -9.89
N THR A 101 5.38 18.53 -10.88
CA THR A 101 4.12 17.80 -10.80
C THR A 101 4.42 16.32 -10.59
N THR A 102 4.00 15.75 -9.47
CA THR A 102 4.03 14.30 -9.24
C THR A 102 2.83 13.68 -9.95
N LEU A 103 3.06 12.57 -10.61
CA LEU A 103 1.95 11.71 -11.04
C LEU A 103 1.34 11.05 -9.81
N GLY A 104 0.00 10.93 -9.80
CA GLY A 104 -0.71 10.33 -8.68
C GLY A 104 -0.31 8.87 -8.44
N ARG A 105 -0.64 8.38 -7.25
CA ARG A 105 -0.30 7.03 -6.74
C ARG A 105 -0.73 5.90 -7.69
N GLN A 106 -1.86 6.06 -8.37
CA GLN A 106 -2.33 5.07 -9.35
C GLN A 106 -1.32 4.81 -10.49
N PHE A 107 -0.60 5.83 -10.95
CA PHE A 107 0.40 5.67 -12.02
C PHE A 107 1.67 5.00 -11.51
N GLU A 108 2.04 5.24 -10.26
CA GLU A 108 3.18 4.60 -9.63
C GLU A 108 2.93 3.10 -9.43
N ILE A 109 1.72 2.72 -8.97
CA ILE A 109 1.27 1.33 -8.87
C ILE A 109 1.23 0.68 -10.25
N MET A 110 0.66 1.37 -11.24
CA MET A 110 0.57 0.89 -12.61
C MET A 110 1.94 0.59 -13.20
N THR A 111 2.89 1.50 -13.03
CA THR A 111 4.27 1.33 -13.51
C THR A 111 4.94 0.14 -12.84
N TRP A 112 4.79 0.00 -11.52
CA TRP A 112 5.34 -1.12 -10.77
C TRP A 112 4.78 -2.47 -11.26
N CYS A 113 3.47 -2.55 -11.49
CA CYS A 113 2.81 -3.75 -12.01
C CYS A 113 3.26 -4.07 -13.43
N HIS A 114 3.35 -3.05 -14.29
CA HIS A 114 3.82 -3.21 -15.67
C HIS A 114 5.22 -3.80 -15.72
N ASP A 115 6.18 -3.22 -14.98
CA ASP A 115 7.58 -3.63 -14.99
C ASP A 115 7.80 -5.06 -14.47
N ARG A 116 6.85 -5.58 -13.68
CA ARG A 116 6.92 -6.91 -13.06
C ARG A 116 5.89 -7.89 -13.56
N HIS A 117 5.12 -7.51 -14.58
CA HIS A 117 4.08 -8.35 -15.19
C HIS A 117 3.04 -8.85 -14.18
N VAL A 118 2.67 -8.01 -13.20
CA VAL A 118 1.64 -8.33 -12.20
C VAL A 118 0.27 -8.00 -12.76
N HIS A 119 -0.60 -9.02 -12.84
CA HIS A 119 -1.97 -8.83 -13.31
C HIS A 119 -2.82 -8.12 -12.25
N PRO A 120 -3.75 -7.21 -12.64
CA PRO A 120 -4.64 -6.53 -11.70
C PRO A 120 -5.47 -7.47 -10.80
N ASP A 121 -5.78 -8.69 -11.26
CA ASP A 121 -6.44 -9.69 -10.43
C ASP A 121 -5.58 -10.17 -9.24
N ASN A 122 -4.27 -9.92 -9.30
CA ASN A 122 -3.34 -10.33 -8.27
C ASN A 122 -2.93 -9.20 -7.33
N MET A 123 -3.66 -8.08 -7.32
CA MET A 123 -3.35 -6.96 -6.46
C MET A 123 -4.47 -6.60 -5.49
N LEU A 124 -4.08 -5.98 -4.40
CA LEU A 124 -4.91 -5.27 -3.44
C LEU A 124 -4.20 -3.95 -3.12
N VAL A 125 -4.94 -2.85 -3.05
CA VAL A 125 -4.44 -1.57 -2.55
C VAL A 125 -5.05 -1.34 -1.18
N ILE A 126 -4.25 -0.93 -0.19
CA ILE A 126 -4.70 -0.54 1.15
C ILE A 126 -4.27 0.90 1.37
N ASP A 127 -5.24 1.80 1.51
CA ASP A 127 -5.04 3.24 1.54
C ASP A 127 -6.25 3.93 2.17
N ASP A 128 -6.09 5.07 2.83
CA ASP A 128 -7.21 5.85 3.35
C ASP A 128 -7.73 6.86 2.32
N ASP A 129 -6.90 7.21 1.32
CA ASP A 129 -7.26 8.14 0.24
C ASP A 129 -7.63 7.39 -1.05
N SER A 130 -8.82 7.68 -1.58
CA SER A 130 -9.31 7.12 -2.84
C SER A 130 -9.16 8.05 -4.04
N GLU A 131 -8.85 9.34 -3.85
CA GLU A 131 -8.87 10.33 -4.92
C GLU A 131 -7.83 10.01 -6.00
N ASP A 132 -6.62 9.64 -5.60
CA ASP A 132 -5.52 9.26 -6.50
C ASP A 132 -5.57 7.80 -6.97
N LEU A 133 -6.62 7.04 -6.63
CA LEU A 133 -6.73 5.59 -6.84
C LEU A 133 -7.97 5.19 -7.64
N THR A 134 -8.57 6.11 -8.37
CA THR A 134 -9.82 5.89 -9.12
C THR A 134 -9.76 4.72 -10.11
N ALA A 135 -8.59 4.44 -10.67
CA ALA A 135 -8.37 3.29 -11.56
C ALA A 135 -8.43 1.93 -10.82
N TYR A 136 -8.32 1.93 -9.50
CA TYR A 136 -8.25 0.73 -8.66
C TYR A 136 -9.35 0.65 -7.61
N HIS A 137 -10.46 1.39 -7.78
CA HIS A 137 -11.55 1.42 -6.80
C HIS A 137 -12.12 0.03 -6.47
N ASP A 138 -12.07 -0.92 -7.42
CA ASP A 138 -12.49 -2.32 -7.23
C ASP A 138 -11.41 -3.19 -6.56
N ARG A 139 -10.22 -2.65 -6.32
CA ARG A 139 -9.06 -3.25 -5.66
C ARG A 139 -8.66 -2.53 -4.38
N LEU A 140 -9.35 -1.47 -4.03
CA LEU A 140 -9.06 -0.64 -2.88
C LEU A 140 -9.79 -1.15 -1.64
N LEU A 141 -9.03 -1.47 -0.60
CA LEU A 141 -9.48 -1.49 0.77
C LEU A 141 -9.21 -0.10 1.32
N GLN A 142 -10.26 0.72 1.39
CA GLN A 142 -10.16 2.07 1.94
C GLN A 142 -10.37 2.03 3.44
N THR A 143 -9.36 2.46 4.21
CA THR A 143 -9.44 2.56 5.67
C THR A 143 -10.08 3.88 6.10
N ASP A 144 -10.59 3.92 7.34
CA ASP A 144 -10.84 5.18 8.02
C ASP A 144 -9.51 5.72 8.56
N GLY A 145 -8.98 6.78 7.95
CA GLY A 145 -7.67 7.35 8.29
C GLY A 145 -7.53 7.80 9.75
N SER A 146 -8.62 7.90 10.51
CA SER A 146 -8.59 8.26 11.93
C SER A 146 -8.21 7.08 12.84
N VAL A 147 -8.50 5.84 12.42
CA VAL A 147 -8.31 4.61 13.21
C VAL A 147 -7.42 3.56 12.51
N GLY A 148 -7.24 3.66 11.18
CA GLY A 148 -6.44 2.72 10.40
C GLY A 148 -7.09 1.35 10.22
N LEU A 149 -6.27 0.33 9.91
CA LEU A 149 -6.71 -1.04 9.73
C LEU A 149 -7.35 -1.61 10.99
N GLN A 150 -8.53 -2.23 10.82
CA GLN A 150 -9.30 -2.86 11.88
C GLN A 150 -9.52 -4.35 11.58
N GLU A 151 -9.94 -5.12 12.59
CA GLU A 151 -10.13 -6.58 12.46
C GLU A 151 -11.19 -6.95 11.39
N GLU A 152 -12.24 -6.13 11.23
CA GLU A 152 -13.27 -6.28 10.20
C GLU A 152 -12.75 -6.13 8.77
N ASP A 153 -11.63 -5.42 8.58
CA ASP A 153 -11.02 -5.23 7.26
C ASP A 153 -10.40 -6.52 6.69
N ILE A 154 -10.13 -7.50 7.54
CA ILE A 154 -9.49 -8.76 7.12
C ILE A 154 -10.36 -9.51 6.11
N ASP A 155 -11.64 -9.68 6.41
CA ASP A 155 -12.53 -10.42 5.52
C ASP A 155 -12.87 -9.60 4.26
N LEU A 156 -12.98 -8.29 4.40
CA LEU A 156 -13.15 -7.38 3.27
C LEU A 156 -11.93 -7.40 2.32
N ALA A 157 -10.70 -7.40 2.87
CA ALA A 157 -9.47 -7.54 2.08
C ALA A 157 -9.46 -8.83 1.26
N VAL A 158 -9.85 -9.95 1.86
CA VAL A 158 -9.95 -11.26 1.19
C VAL A 158 -11.01 -11.23 0.10
N GLU A 159 -12.16 -10.62 0.37
CA GLU A 159 -13.24 -10.48 -0.61
C GLU A 159 -12.77 -9.67 -1.82
N ILE A 160 -12.21 -8.47 -1.60
CA ILE A 160 -11.71 -7.59 -2.65
C ILE A 160 -10.64 -8.31 -3.49
N ALA A 161 -9.66 -8.95 -2.85
CA ALA A 161 -8.58 -9.66 -3.52
C ALA A 161 -9.07 -10.88 -4.32
N SER A 162 -10.26 -11.42 -4.03
CA SER A 162 -10.86 -12.56 -4.73
C SER A 162 -11.63 -12.17 -5.97
N ARG A 163 -12.06 -10.92 -6.08
CA ARG A 163 -12.82 -10.42 -7.23
C ARG A 163 -11.95 -10.44 -8.48
N LYS A 164 -12.57 -10.56 -9.66
CA LYS A 164 -11.90 -10.23 -10.92
C LYS A 164 -11.84 -8.72 -11.07
N SER A 165 -10.69 -8.22 -11.48
CA SER A 165 -10.53 -6.78 -11.69
C SER A 165 -11.40 -6.27 -12.83
N GLY A 166 -12.13 -5.19 -12.58
CA GLY A 166 -12.78 -4.37 -13.62
C GLY A 166 -11.82 -3.37 -14.27
N TYR A 167 -10.52 -3.48 -13.98
CA TYR A 167 -9.51 -2.52 -14.41
C TYR A 167 -9.52 -2.31 -15.92
N HIS A 168 -9.75 -1.08 -16.31
CA HIS A 168 -9.64 -0.65 -17.68
C HIS A 168 -8.31 0.06 -17.92
N VAL A 169 -7.42 -0.57 -18.68
CA VAL A 169 -6.20 0.09 -19.14
C VAL A 169 -6.58 1.38 -19.88
N PRO A 170 -6.09 2.55 -19.43
CA PRO A 170 -6.32 3.80 -20.13
C PRO A 170 -5.93 3.68 -21.60
N GLU A 171 -6.75 4.24 -22.50
CA GLU A 171 -6.58 4.10 -23.97
C GLU A 171 -5.17 4.50 -24.45
N ALA A 172 -4.59 5.55 -23.82
CA ALA A 172 -3.22 6.01 -24.10
C ALA A 172 -2.14 4.95 -23.83
N LEU A 173 -2.42 3.98 -22.97
CA LEU A 173 -1.48 2.94 -22.55
C LEU A 173 -1.77 1.58 -23.18
N LYS A 174 -2.94 1.40 -23.82
CA LYS A 174 -3.33 0.12 -24.41
C LYS A 174 -2.31 -0.41 -25.44
N LYS A 175 -1.67 0.47 -26.19
CA LYS A 175 -0.69 0.05 -27.23
C LYS A 175 0.56 -0.58 -26.65
N SER A 176 1.00 -0.15 -25.47
CA SER A 176 2.17 -0.73 -24.78
C SER A 176 1.79 -1.94 -23.92
N TRP A 177 0.61 -1.94 -23.30
CA TRP A 177 0.15 -2.99 -22.40
C TRP A 177 -0.24 -4.29 -23.10
N TRP A 178 -0.90 -4.21 -24.27
CA TRP A 178 -1.34 -5.40 -25.03
C TRP A 178 -0.19 -6.28 -25.54
N GLN A 179 1.01 -5.74 -25.64
CA GLN A 179 2.19 -6.52 -26.05
C GLN A 179 2.74 -7.42 -24.94
N PHE A 180 2.39 -7.16 -23.67
CA PHE A 180 2.89 -7.88 -22.50
C PHE A 180 1.94 -8.97 -21.97
N TRP A 181 0.66 -8.93 -22.36
CA TRP A 181 -0.35 -9.90 -21.89
C TRP A 181 -0.71 -10.97 -22.94
N LYS A 182 0.00 -11.01 -24.07
CA LYS A 182 -0.08 -12.09 -25.05
C LYS A 182 1.10 -13.06 -24.88
#